data_175007f122d02fef77e2755f80fcf415
#
_entry.id   175007f122d02fef77e2755f80fcf415
#
_cell.length_a   1.000
_cell.length_b   1.000
_cell.length_c   1.000
_cell.angle_alpha   90.00
_cell.angle_beta   90.00
_cell.angle_gamma   90.00
#
_symmetry.space_group_name_H-M   'P 1'
#
loop_
_entity.id
_entity.type
_entity.pdbx_description
1 polymer ?
#
loop_
_entity_poly.entity_id
_entity_poly.type
_entity_poly.pdbx_seq_one_letter_code
_entity_poly.pdbx_strand_id
1 'polypeptide(L)'
;FLAQLNCPDGLTFPEVYTEKKDASGKVISATGKMVITNEDDETIEIIKDDQGNPIGNIRTTELFLLYDNYFGDSLTACRLSVYELGGDNKETLNTDNAYYTNIIPEEFYDSQNLLGTKAYTAVDYSLSEEDRNSSTYVPYIHVAFKEDRAKEVGKNILEASRAAGKKFNNQLFGKAFPGIYVKSDYGDGTVL
;
A
#
# COMPACT_ATOMS: atom_id res chain seq x y z
N PHE A 1 -11.46 1.19 11.69
CA PHE A 1 -10.89 -0.09 12.14
C PHE A 1 -9.37 -0.05 12.12
N LEU A 2 -8.74 -0.88 12.96
CA LEU A 2 -7.30 -1.11 12.99
C LEU A 2 -7.01 -2.47 12.35
N ALA A 3 -5.99 -2.55 11.50
CA ALA A 3 -5.62 -3.80 10.84
C ALA A 3 -4.11 -3.91 10.61
N GLN A 4 -3.56 -5.09 10.86
CA GLN A 4 -2.27 -5.51 10.33
C GLN A 4 -2.51 -6.24 9.00
N LEU A 5 -1.61 -6.03 8.05
CA LEU A 5 -1.65 -6.72 6.77
C LEU A 5 -0.65 -7.87 6.76
N ASN A 6 -0.99 -8.92 6.04
CA ASN A 6 -0.13 -10.08 5.86
C ASN A 6 0.44 -10.09 4.44
N CYS A 7 1.62 -10.64 4.28
CA CYS A 7 2.19 -10.93 2.98
C CYS A 7 2.38 -12.45 2.78
N PRO A 8 2.37 -12.95 1.54
CA PRO A 8 2.76 -14.32 1.27
C PRO A 8 4.20 -14.59 1.72
N ASP A 9 4.45 -15.76 2.31
CA ASP A 9 5.82 -16.18 2.67
C ASP A 9 6.71 -16.21 1.43
N GLY A 10 7.89 -15.65 1.57
CA GLY A 10 8.86 -15.57 0.47
C GLY A 10 8.48 -14.57 -0.63
N LEU A 11 7.62 -13.60 -0.36
CA LEU A 11 7.32 -12.52 -1.30
C LEU A 11 8.61 -11.85 -1.75
N THR A 12 8.83 -11.85 -3.06
CA THR A 12 9.99 -11.19 -3.68
C THR A 12 9.53 -10.27 -4.78
N PHE A 13 10.25 -9.17 -4.96
CA PHE A 13 10.03 -8.22 -6.05
C PHE A 13 11.02 -8.48 -7.18
N PRO A 14 10.67 -8.15 -8.44
CA PRO A 14 11.58 -8.26 -9.57
C PRO A 14 12.91 -7.56 -9.31
N GLU A 15 14.00 -8.15 -9.78
CA GLU A 15 15.31 -7.53 -9.68
C GLU A 15 15.42 -6.33 -10.62
N VAL A 16 16.14 -5.31 -10.17
CA VAL A 16 16.46 -4.11 -10.97
C VAL A 16 17.79 -4.32 -11.65
N TYR A 17 17.83 -4.15 -12.98
CA TYR A 17 19.06 -4.29 -13.76
C TYR A 17 19.59 -2.92 -14.16
N THR A 18 20.85 -2.63 -13.92
CA THR A 18 21.56 -1.52 -14.54
C THR A 18 22.48 -2.06 -15.64
N GLU A 19 22.22 -1.64 -16.86
CA GLU A 19 23.12 -1.92 -17.98
C GLU A 19 24.11 -0.77 -18.11
N LYS A 20 25.42 -1.06 -18.11
CA LYS A 20 26.43 -0.12 -18.53
C LYS A 20 26.67 -0.33 -20.04
N LYS A 21 26.42 0.71 -20.83
CA LYS A 21 26.64 0.69 -22.28
C LYS A 21 27.95 1.42 -22.63
N ASP A 22 28.66 0.96 -23.65
CA ASP A 22 29.78 1.68 -24.23
C ASP A 22 29.30 2.83 -25.16
N ALA A 23 30.23 3.59 -25.71
CA ALA A 23 29.95 4.71 -26.61
C ALA A 23 29.19 4.30 -27.89
N SER A 24 29.12 3.01 -28.23
CA SER A 24 28.38 2.46 -29.37
C SER A 24 26.97 2.00 -28.98
N GLY A 25 26.59 2.10 -27.69
CA GLY A 25 25.32 1.62 -27.18
C GLY A 25 25.31 0.11 -26.84
N LYS A 26 26.44 -0.60 -26.98
CA LYS A 26 26.55 -2.01 -26.65
C LYS A 26 26.69 -2.22 -25.15
N VAL A 27 25.93 -3.14 -24.58
CA VAL A 27 25.98 -3.51 -23.16
C VAL A 27 27.33 -4.15 -22.87
N ILE A 28 28.15 -3.52 -22.02
CA ILE A 28 29.48 -3.98 -21.59
C ILE A 28 29.50 -4.58 -20.19
N SER A 29 28.48 -4.28 -19.36
CA SER A 29 28.24 -4.99 -18.11
C SER A 29 26.77 -4.91 -17.74
N ALA A 30 26.19 -6.04 -17.35
CA ALA A 30 24.88 -6.11 -16.71
C ALA A 30 25.13 -6.55 -15.25
N THR A 31 24.82 -5.67 -14.30
CA THR A 31 25.00 -5.96 -12.87
C THR A 31 23.73 -6.54 -12.24
N GLY A 32 22.87 -7.17 -13.04
CA GLY A 32 21.61 -7.73 -12.54
C GLY A 32 20.59 -6.69 -12.03
N LYS A 33 20.67 -5.45 -12.53
CA LYS A 33 19.80 -4.36 -12.08
C LYS A 33 19.29 -3.58 -13.27
N MET A 34 18.03 -3.61 -13.53
CA MET A 34 17.41 -2.95 -14.69
C MET A 34 16.90 -1.57 -14.34
N VAL A 35 17.20 -0.59 -15.19
CA VAL A 35 16.41 0.64 -15.31
C VAL A 35 15.23 0.29 -16.21
N ILE A 36 14.03 0.23 -15.66
CA ILE A 36 12.83 0.07 -16.47
C ILE A 36 12.55 1.43 -17.12
N THR A 37 12.79 1.56 -18.41
CA THR A 37 12.11 2.57 -19.20
C THR A 37 10.72 2.03 -19.49
N ASN A 38 9.66 2.80 -19.15
CA ASN A 38 8.34 2.48 -19.65
C ASN A 38 8.28 2.78 -21.16
N GLU A 39 7.22 2.32 -21.81
CA GLU A 39 7.01 2.52 -23.26
C GLU A 39 6.96 4.01 -23.68
N ASP A 40 6.86 4.94 -22.71
CA ASP A 40 6.72 6.39 -22.92
C ASP A 40 8.03 7.17 -22.74
N ASP A 41 9.17 6.51 -22.59
CA ASP A 41 10.51 7.14 -22.42
C ASP A 41 10.63 8.06 -21.17
N GLU A 42 9.73 7.92 -20.18
CA GLU A 42 9.82 8.68 -18.95
C GLU A 42 10.98 8.19 -18.08
N THR A 43 11.76 9.15 -17.58
CA THR A 43 12.83 8.85 -16.62
C THR A 43 12.23 8.39 -15.30
N ILE A 44 12.34 7.08 -15.04
CA ILE A 44 11.84 6.48 -13.82
C ILE A 44 12.86 6.72 -12.70
N GLU A 45 12.44 7.40 -11.63
CA GLU A 45 13.27 7.60 -10.45
C GLU A 45 13.54 6.26 -9.77
N ILE A 46 14.83 5.88 -9.66
CA ILE A 46 15.26 4.67 -9.00
C ILE A 46 15.45 4.95 -7.51
N ILE A 47 14.74 4.22 -6.68
CA ILE A 47 14.92 4.25 -5.22
C ILE A 47 16.21 3.52 -4.88
N LYS A 48 17.00 4.14 -4.00
CA LYS A 48 18.26 3.59 -3.51
C LYS A 48 18.14 3.25 -2.03
N ASP A 49 18.87 2.21 -1.61
CA ASP A 49 19.08 1.91 -0.19
C ASP A 49 20.03 2.95 0.45
N ASP A 50 20.28 2.82 1.76
CA ASP A 50 21.15 3.73 2.51
C ASP A 50 22.63 3.65 2.08
N GLN A 51 23.02 2.59 1.37
CA GLN A 51 24.33 2.42 0.77
C GLN A 51 24.40 2.96 -0.67
N GLY A 52 23.29 3.51 -1.19
CA GLY A 52 23.22 4.03 -2.54
C GLY A 52 23.01 2.99 -3.64
N ASN A 53 22.73 1.73 -3.30
CA ASN A 53 22.41 0.71 -4.27
C ASN A 53 20.96 0.84 -4.75
N PRO A 54 20.69 0.72 -6.05
CA PRO A 54 19.33 0.77 -6.57
C PRO A 54 18.54 -0.48 -6.13
N ILE A 55 17.39 -0.28 -5.48
CA ILE A 55 16.54 -1.36 -4.96
C ILE A 55 15.25 -1.54 -5.72
N GLY A 56 14.82 -0.56 -6.45
CA GLY A 56 13.61 -0.64 -7.27
C GLY A 56 13.06 0.70 -7.70
N ASN A 57 11.84 0.66 -8.21
CA ASN A 57 11.01 1.82 -8.49
C ASN A 57 9.62 1.58 -7.89
N ILE A 58 9.04 2.62 -7.30
CA ILE A 58 7.67 2.59 -6.79
C ILE A 58 6.91 3.65 -7.54
N ARG A 59 5.97 3.21 -8.37
CA ARG A 59 5.08 4.13 -9.10
C ARG A 59 3.97 4.62 -8.18
N THR A 60 3.29 3.68 -7.52
CA THR A 60 2.17 3.94 -6.62
C THR A 60 2.19 2.94 -5.47
N THR A 61 1.60 3.33 -4.36
CA THR A 61 1.17 2.42 -3.30
C THR A 61 -0.32 2.70 -3.05
N GLU A 62 -1.11 1.67 -3.09
CA GLU A 62 -2.56 1.77 -3.11
C GLU A 62 -3.16 0.74 -2.17
N LEU A 63 -4.29 1.07 -1.58
CA LEU A 63 -5.06 0.18 -0.72
C LEU A 63 -6.43 -0.06 -1.35
N PHE A 64 -6.80 -1.32 -1.46
CA PHE A 64 -8.13 -1.74 -1.87
C PHE A 64 -8.85 -2.34 -0.66
N LEU A 65 -9.90 -1.67 -0.20
CA LEU A 65 -10.77 -2.15 0.86
C LEU A 65 -11.97 -2.83 0.21
N LEU A 66 -11.95 -4.15 0.19
CA LEU A 66 -13.02 -4.95 -0.37
C LEU A 66 -14.15 -5.08 0.64
N TYR A 67 -15.38 -5.06 0.17
CA TYR A 67 -16.56 -5.31 0.99
C TYR A 67 -17.55 -6.20 0.22
N ASP A 68 -18.44 -6.86 0.94
CA ASP A 68 -19.38 -7.81 0.35
C ASP A 68 -20.76 -7.18 0.17
N ASN A 69 -21.17 -6.35 1.13
CA ASN A 69 -22.48 -5.73 1.14
C ASN A 69 -22.44 -4.39 1.86
N TYR A 70 -23.53 -3.65 1.81
CA TYR A 70 -23.69 -2.40 2.53
C TYR A 70 -25.09 -2.31 3.17
N PHE A 71 -25.23 -1.47 4.18
CA PHE A 71 -26.49 -1.13 4.80
C PHE A 71 -26.66 0.39 4.79
N GLY A 72 -27.84 0.85 4.36
CA GLY A 72 -28.16 2.28 4.27
C GLY A 72 -28.36 2.77 2.83
N ASP A 73 -28.18 4.06 2.61
CA ASP A 73 -28.38 4.69 1.30
C ASP A 73 -27.13 4.54 0.42
N SER A 74 -27.30 3.90 -0.73
CA SER A 74 -26.23 3.67 -1.71
C SER A 74 -25.63 4.93 -2.32
N LEU A 75 -26.34 6.06 -2.26
CA LEU A 75 -25.93 7.34 -2.83
C LEU A 75 -25.32 8.30 -1.81
N THR A 76 -25.40 7.97 -0.52
CA THR A 76 -24.78 8.80 0.50
C THR A 76 -23.27 8.91 0.25
N ALA A 77 -22.80 10.15 0.11
CA ALA A 77 -21.37 10.42 -0.01
C ALA A 77 -20.69 10.18 1.34
N CYS A 78 -19.77 9.26 1.34
CA CYS A 78 -18.93 8.92 2.49
C CYS A 78 -17.49 9.36 2.24
N ARG A 79 -16.72 9.53 3.31
CA ARG A 79 -15.28 9.77 3.22
C ARG A 79 -14.58 9.02 4.33
N LEU A 80 -13.44 8.43 3.97
CA LEU A 80 -12.53 7.81 4.92
C LEU A 80 -11.12 8.37 4.79
N SER A 81 -10.37 8.24 5.87
CA SER A 81 -8.95 8.52 5.96
C SER A 81 -8.21 7.26 6.41
N VAL A 82 -7.07 7.00 5.79
CA VAL A 82 -6.21 5.86 6.12
C VAL A 82 -4.91 6.39 6.69
N TYR A 83 -4.56 5.91 7.87
CA TYR A 83 -3.32 6.25 8.57
C TYR A 83 -2.46 5.00 8.70
N GLU A 84 -1.13 5.17 8.62
CA GLU A 84 -0.20 4.12 9.00
C GLU A 84 -0.14 4.00 10.52
N LEU A 85 -0.11 2.76 11.01
CA LEU A 85 0.09 2.49 12.44
C LEU A 85 1.54 2.75 12.84
N GLY A 86 1.73 3.07 14.12
CA GLY A 86 3.03 3.39 14.68
C GLY A 86 3.28 4.90 14.78
N GLY A 87 4.48 5.25 15.19
CA GLY A 87 4.92 6.59 15.51
C GLY A 87 5.61 6.64 16.86
N ASP A 88 6.15 7.79 17.22
CA ASP A 88 6.81 8.00 18.51
C ASP A 88 5.81 7.82 19.66
N ASN A 89 6.15 6.94 20.60
CA ASN A 89 5.32 6.59 21.77
C ASN A 89 3.95 5.98 21.44
N LYS A 90 3.83 5.32 20.27
CA LYS A 90 2.60 4.61 19.90
C LYS A 90 2.71 3.11 20.23
N GLU A 91 1.57 2.53 20.57
CA GLU A 91 1.47 1.09 20.78
C GLU A 91 1.53 0.34 19.44
N THR A 92 1.97 -0.91 19.49
CA THR A 92 1.98 -1.80 18.33
C THR A 92 0.88 -2.85 18.52
N LEU A 93 0.10 -3.11 17.47
CA LEU A 93 -0.84 -4.22 17.49
C LEU A 93 -0.06 -5.52 17.66
N ASN A 94 -0.51 -6.35 18.60
CA ASN A 94 0.08 -7.64 18.89
C ASN A 94 -0.97 -8.72 18.71
N THR A 95 -0.67 -9.73 17.89
CA THR A 95 -1.58 -10.86 17.60
C THR A 95 -1.88 -11.71 18.83
N ASP A 96 -1.06 -11.64 19.87
CA ASP A 96 -1.27 -12.37 21.12
C ASP A 96 -2.25 -11.64 22.07
N ASN A 97 -2.59 -10.40 21.79
CA ASN A 97 -3.51 -9.61 22.58
C ASN A 97 -4.95 -9.70 22.04
N ALA A 98 -5.90 -9.75 22.95
CA ALA A 98 -7.31 -9.56 22.60
C ALA A 98 -7.64 -8.06 22.62
N TYR A 99 -8.18 -7.56 21.51
CA TYR A 99 -8.64 -6.19 21.38
C TYR A 99 -10.17 -6.16 21.35
N TYR A 100 -10.74 -5.18 22.01
CA TYR A 100 -12.18 -5.00 22.13
C TYR A 100 -12.63 -3.68 21.50
N THR A 101 -13.92 -3.49 21.34
CA THR A 101 -14.49 -2.28 20.71
C THR A 101 -14.21 -0.98 21.46
N ASN A 102 -13.71 -1.05 22.68
CA ASN A 102 -13.29 0.11 23.48
C ASN A 102 -11.81 0.49 23.27
N ILE A 103 -11.12 -0.11 22.32
CA ILE A 103 -9.75 0.29 21.95
C ILE A 103 -9.73 1.78 21.56
N ILE A 104 -8.69 2.48 22.00
CA ILE A 104 -8.46 3.89 21.67
C ILE A 104 -7.51 3.94 20.47
N PRO A 105 -7.99 4.21 19.25
CA PRO A 105 -7.14 4.13 18.06
C PRO A 105 -5.94 5.08 18.09
N GLU A 106 -6.08 6.22 18.77
CA GLU A 106 -5.05 7.26 18.89
C GLU A 106 -3.78 6.78 19.62
N GLU A 107 -3.86 5.68 20.36
CA GLU A 107 -2.71 5.03 21.00
C GLU A 107 -1.82 4.30 19.97
N PHE A 108 -2.35 3.97 18.79
CA PHE A 108 -1.70 3.13 17.77
C PHE A 108 -1.22 3.87 16.53
N TYR A 109 -1.64 5.10 16.29
CA TYR A 109 -1.22 5.87 15.11
C TYR A 109 -0.94 7.33 15.44
N ASP A 110 -0.10 7.97 14.62
CA ASP A 110 0.06 9.41 14.64
C ASP A 110 -0.80 10.04 13.53
N SER A 111 -1.49 11.13 13.84
CA SER A 111 -2.30 11.88 12.87
C SER A 111 -1.49 12.46 11.71
N GLN A 112 -0.18 12.61 11.88
CA GLN A 112 0.75 13.01 10.81
C GLN A 112 1.00 11.90 9.80
N ASN A 113 0.76 10.63 10.18
CA ASN A 113 0.98 9.45 9.35
C ASN A 113 -0.18 9.17 8.40
N LEU A 114 -0.85 10.21 7.89
CA LEU A 114 -1.94 10.07 6.93
C LEU A 114 -1.41 9.54 5.59
N LEU A 115 -1.83 8.33 5.23
CA LEU A 115 -1.52 7.69 3.95
C LEU A 115 -2.35 8.25 2.81
N GLY A 116 -3.66 8.36 2.99
CA GLY A 116 -4.56 8.86 1.97
C GLY A 116 -5.97 9.07 2.47
N THR A 117 -6.79 9.70 1.64
CA THR A 117 -8.23 9.90 1.87
C THR A 117 -9.01 9.51 0.63
N LYS A 118 -10.22 9.02 0.81
CA LYS A 118 -11.12 8.68 -0.30
C LYS A 118 -12.55 9.08 0.02
N ALA A 119 -13.16 9.84 -0.89
CA ALA A 119 -14.60 9.99 -0.94
C ALA A 119 -15.18 8.86 -1.80
N TYR A 120 -16.27 8.27 -1.36
CA TYR A 120 -16.92 7.13 -2.03
C TYR A 120 -18.41 7.10 -1.77
N THR A 121 -19.11 6.29 -2.56
CA THR A 121 -20.50 5.85 -2.32
C THR A 121 -20.50 4.33 -2.21
N ALA A 122 -21.51 3.74 -1.56
CA ALA A 122 -21.57 2.29 -1.38
C ALA A 122 -21.75 1.52 -2.69
N VAL A 123 -22.23 2.18 -3.74
CA VAL A 123 -22.32 1.60 -5.08
C VAL A 123 -21.52 2.48 -6.04
N ASP A 124 -20.67 1.88 -6.83
CA ASP A 124 -19.94 2.58 -7.89
C ASP A 124 -20.83 2.72 -9.14
N TYR A 125 -21.46 3.88 -9.27
CA TYR A 125 -22.32 4.19 -10.41
C TYR A 125 -21.55 4.63 -11.67
N SER A 126 -20.23 4.71 -11.63
CA SER A 126 -19.42 4.90 -12.83
C SER A 126 -19.33 3.65 -13.70
N LEU A 127 -19.56 2.49 -13.08
CA LEU A 127 -19.67 1.20 -13.76
C LEU A 127 -21.08 0.98 -14.31
N SER A 128 -21.17 0.22 -15.40
CA SER A 128 -22.47 -0.21 -15.94
C SER A 128 -23.19 -1.16 -14.96
N GLU A 129 -24.50 -1.30 -15.08
CA GLU A 129 -25.26 -2.27 -14.28
C GLU A 129 -24.83 -3.71 -14.58
N GLU A 130 -24.48 -4.00 -15.84
CA GLU A 130 -23.99 -5.32 -16.27
C GLU A 130 -22.66 -5.65 -15.58
N ASP A 131 -21.73 -4.70 -15.52
CA ASP A 131 -20.43 -4.89 -14.84
C ASP A 131 -20.61 -5.13 -13.35
N ARG A 132 -21.48 -4.32 -12.69
CA ARG A 132 -21.77 -4.48 -11.25
C ARG A 132 -22.45 -5.79 -10.89
N ASN A 133 -23.25 -6.35 -11.81
CA ASN A 133 -23.94 -7.63 -11.61
C ASN A 133 -23.13 -8.83 -12.11
N SER A 134 -21.92 -8.62 -12.61
CA SER A 134 -21.01 -9.69 -13.01
C SER A 134 -20.64 -10.56 -11.81
N SER A 135 -20.61 -11.88 -12.00
CA SER A 135 -20.20 -12.84 -10.95
C SER A 135 -18.72 -12.68 -10.51
N THR A 136 -17.93 -11.93 -11.25
CA THR A 136 -16.53 -11.64 -10.95
C THR A 136 -16.34 -10.27 -10.31
N TYR A 137 -17.38 -9.44 -10.23
CA TYR A 137 -17.30 -8.14 -9.60
C TYR A 137 -17.28 -8.26 -8.07
N VAL A 138 -16.27 -7.66 -7.47
CA VAL A 138 -16.17 -7.50 -6.02
C VAL A 138 -16.10 -6.01 -5.73
N PRO A 139 -17.04 -5.44 -4.97
CA PRO A 139 -17.01 -4.01 -4.67
C PRO A 139 -15.82 -3.66 -3.77
N TYR A 140 -15.22 -2.50 -4.02
CA TYR A 140 -14.06 -2.03 -3.25
C TYR A 140 -14.00 -0.51 -3.16
N ILE A 141 -13.33 -0.04 -2.12
CA ILE A 141 -12.90 1.36 -2.03
C ILE A 141 -11.41 1.41 -2.34
N HIS A 142 -11.04 2.12 -3.40
CA HIS A 142 -9.66 2.33 -3.79
C HIS A 142 -9.11 3.60 -3.15
N VAL A 143 -8.06 3.48 -2.37
CA VAL A 143 -7.37 4.59 -1.71
C VAL A 143 -5.94 4.67 -2.24
N ALA A 144 -5.66 5.67 -3.06
CA ALA A 144 -4.30 5.99 -3.46
C ALA A 144 -3.59 6.71 -2.30
N PHE A 145 -2.39 6.27 -1.96
CA PHE A 145 -1.58 6.95 -0.95
C PHE A 145 -1.03 8.27 -1.49
N LYS A 146 -0.80 9.23 -0.61
CA LYS A 146 -0.09 10.46 -0.95
C LYS A 146 1.29 10.13 -1.49
N GLU A 147 1.76 10.85 -2.49
CA GLU A 147 2.98 10.51 -3.24
C GLU A 147 4.19 10.23 -2.35
N ASP A 148 4.49 11.14 -1.40
CA ASP A 148 5.62 10.96 -0.49
C ASP A 148 5.46 9.73 0.40
N ARG A 149 4.25 9.49 0.92
CA ARG A 149 3.94 8.34 1.77
C ARG A 149 3.93 7.04 0.97
N ALA A 150 3.45 7.06 -0.27
CA ALA A 150 3.48 5.92 -1.17
C ALA A 150 4.92 5.47 -1.43
N LYS A 151 5.81 6.42 -1.71
CA LYS A 151 7.24 6.14 -1.92
C LYS A 151 7.90 5.58 -0.66
N GLU A 152 7.63 6.17 0.51
CA GLU A 152 8.20 5.75 1.78
C GLU A 152 7.75 4.33 2.18
N VAL A 153 6.45 4.08 2.21
CA VAL A 153 5.89 2.74 2.54
C VAL A 153 6.41 1.70 1.57
N GLY A 154 6.36 1.98 0.28
CA GLY A 154 6.86 1.07 -0.74
C GLY A 154 8.37 0.83 -0.60
N LYS A 155 9.18 1.85 -0.29
CA LYS A 155 10.61 1.73 -0.03
C LYS A 155 10.86 0.79 1.14
N ASN A 156 10.20 1.01 2.28
CA ASN A 156 10.39 0.21 3.49
C ASN A 156 10.08 -1.28 3.24
N ILE A 157 8.99 -1.59 2.55
CA ILE A 157 8.61 -2.95 2.20
C ILE A 157 9.65 -3.57 1.24
N LEU A 158 10.07 -2.83 0.23
CA LEU A 158 11.02 -3.29 -0.78
C LEU A 158 12.40 -3.57 -0.17
N GLU A 159 12.91 -2.69 0.69
CA GLU A 159 14.18 -2.87 1.41
C GLU A 159 14.14 -4.10 2.32
N ALA A 160 13.07 -4.25 3.11
CA ALA A 160 12.89 -5.40 3.99
C ALA A 160 12.84 -6.71 3.19
N SER A 161 12.13 -6.73 2.07
CA SER A 161 12.05 -7.89 1.19
C SER A 161 13.42 -8.20 0.55
N ARG A 162 14.17 -7.19 0.09
CA ARG A 162 15.50 -7.37 -0.48
C ARG A 162 16.50 -7.92 0.54
N ALA A 163 16.48 -7.37 1.75
CA ALA A 163 17.37 -7.82 2.83
C ALA A 163 17.09 -9.27 3.26
N ALA A 164 15.82 -9.68 3.30
CA ALA A 164 15.43 -11.02 3.73
C ALA A 164 15.41 -12.06 2.60
N GLY A 165 15.21 -11.63 1.35
CA GLY A 165 15.04 -12.51 0.18
C GLY A 165 13.91 -13.52 0.40
N LYS A 166 14.16 -14.80 0.14
CA LYS A 166 13.17 -15.87 0.31
C LYS A 166 12.70 -16.11 1.76
N LYS A 167 13.33 -15.47 2.74
CA LYS A 167 12.94 -15.53 4.17
C LYS A 167 12.00 -14.40 4.57
N PHE A 168 11.60 -13.55 3.64
CA PHE A 168 10.63 -12.50 3.91
C PHE A 168 9.29 -13.11 4.30
N ASN A 169 8.72 -12.66 5.39
CA ASN A 169 7.52 -13.21 6.00
C ASN A 169 6.70 -12.12 6.69
N ASN A 170 5.53 -12.48 7.24
CA ASN A 170 4.63 -11.56 7.91
C ASN A 170 5.28 -10.75 9.04
N GLN A 171 6.18 -11.35 9.82
CA GLN A 171 6.84 -10.63 10.91
C GLN A 171 7.76 -9.51 10.38
N LEU A 172 8.50 -9.78 9.30
CA LEU A 172 9.37 -8.78 8.66
C LEU A 172 8.54 -7.74 7.90
N PHE A 173 7.47 -8.16 7.27
CA PHE A 173 6.52 -7.26 6.62
C PHE A 173 5.90 -6.30 7.64
N GLY A 174 5.40 -6.81 8.78
CA GLY A 174 4.81 -5.99 9.85
C GLY A 174 5.80 -5.01 10.50
N LYS A 175 7.12 -5.29 10.44
CA LYS A 175 8.14 -4.30 10.85
C LYS A 175 8.35 -3.20 9.82
N ALA A 176 8.25 -3.53 8.53
CA ALA A 176 8.37 -2.57 7.43
C ALA A 176 7.10 -1.73 7.25
N PHE A 177 5.94 -2.31 7.55
CA PHE A 177 4.64 -1.68 7.46
C PHE A 177 3.74 -2.19 8.61
N PRO A 178 3.66 -1.49 9.74
CA PRO A 178 2.99 -1.97 10.96
C PRO A 178 1.50 -2.23 10.81
N GLY A 179 0.87 -1.65 9.80
CA GLY A 179 -0.55 -1.78 9.54
C GLY A 179 -1.23 -0.44 9.29
N ILE A 180 -2.55 -0.45 9.33
CA ILE A 180 -3.38 0.70 9.00
C ILE A 180 -4.47 0.93 10.05
N TYR A 181 -4.80 2.21 10.24
CA TYR A 181 -6.06 2.65 10.84
C TYR A 181 -6.93 3.30 9.77
N VAL A 182 -8.11 2.74 9.55
CA VAL A 182 -9.12 3.33 8.66
C VAL A 182 -10.17 4.01 9.50
N LYS A 183 -10.30 5.32 9.31
CA LYS A 183 -11.23 6.19 9.99
C LYS A 183 -12.32 6.66 9.04
N SER A 184 -13.58 6.51 9.43
CA SER A 184 -14.68 7.21 8.76
C SER A 184 -14.65 8.66 9.19
N ASP A 185 -14.50 9.58 8.25
CA ASP A 185 -14.49 11.03 8.51
C ASP A 185 -15.88 11.65 8.32
N TYR A 186 -16.62 11.09 7.37
CA TYR A 186 -17.90 11.64 6.95
C TYR A 186 -18.77 10.55 6.31
N GLY A 187 -20.07 10.63 6.53
CA GLY A 187 -21.06 9.71 5.95
C GLY A 187 -21.50 8.64 6.96
N ASP A 188 -22.51 8.93 7.74
CA ASP A 188 -23.13 8.03 8.72
C ASP A 188 -24.43 7.39 8.21
N GLY A 189 -24.84 7.72 6.98
CA GLY A 189 -26.02 7.15 6.33
C GLY A 189 -25.81 5.77 5.71
N THR A 190 -24.56 5.29 5.64
CA THR A 190 -24.21 3.99 5.02
C THR A 190 -23.07 3.33 5.76
N VAL A 191 -23.19 2.03 5.98
CA VAL A 191 -22.18 1.16 6.60
C VAL A 191 -21.83 0.06 5.60
N LEU A 192 -20.53 -0.18 5.39
CA LEU A 192 -19.97 -1.24 4.55
C LEU A 192 -19.58 -2.46 5.39
#